data_ace9abdf4644070019bc8c52747f6056
#
_entry.id   ace9abdf4644070019bc8c52747f6056
#
_cell.length_a   1.000
_cell.length_b   1.000
_cell.length_c   1.000
_cell.angle_alpha   90.00
_cell.angle_beta   90.00
_cell.angle_gamma   90.00
#
_symmetry.space_group_name_H-M   'P 1'
#
loop_
_entity.id
_entity.type
_entity.pdbx_description
1 polymer ?
#
loop_
_entity_poly.entity_id
_entity_poly.type
_entity_poly.pdbx_seq_one_letter_code
_entity_poly.pdbx_strand_id
1 'polypeptide(L)'
;MAADDLLLRQAPHSPQAEQAVLGSMLIDPDCIKDVMDKLQPEDFYLRANRDIFETIYHMFIYSRPIDGVTVAGEMERNGVYNDNTRDYLVQLMDVTPTSANVMEYVKIVLDKSLMRQVAAAAVSITAMVQEGNGDAGDMLESAEQKVYAIRRGRSAQNMVTVSMVLQDVMNHLAELTASGGKTLPGLSTGLSAVDAKINGLNKSDLLLLAARPGMGKTSMALNVALSAARESGKTVAIFSLEMSREQLVTRLIASEGLVENTRLVTGNLRESDWQRIAEAASSLSRMDIRIDDNPLLTVADMNAKCRRLENLGLVVIDYLQLMTSAGGKGYSGENRQQAVSDISRMLKIMAKELQVPVLCLSQLSRANEKRDDKRPMLSDLRESGAIEQDADIVLFLYRDDYYNSDSEKRNVAECIVAKNRHGETGKVELRWMPEYTAFGTLENRYDDEE
;
A
#
# COMPACT_ATOMS: atom_id res chain seq x y z
N MET A 1 21.07 35.14 -0.02
CA MET A 1 21.93 34.43 0.93
C MET A 1 22.39 33.18 0.21
N ALA A 2 23.65 33.13 -0.10
CA ALA A 2 24.22 32.25 -1.10
C ALA A 2 24.29 30.80 -0.63
N ALA A 3 24.21 29.83 -1.57
CA ALA A 3 24.41 28.41 -1.36
C ALA A 3 25.74 28.09 -0.66
N ASP A 4 26.75 28.95 -0.79
CA ASP A 4 28.04 28.87 -0.12
C ASP A 4 27.96 29.00 1.41
N ASP A 5 26.97 29.66 1.96
CA ASP A 5 26.79 29.82 3.42
C ASP A 5 26.20 28.56 4.08
N LEU A 6 25.56 27.70 3.30
CA LEU A 6 25.06 26.40 3.73
C LEU A 6 26.18 25.32 3.78
N LEU A 7 27.19 25.47 2.93
CA LEU A 7 28.36 24.56 2.87
C LEU A 7 29.38 24.82 3.98
N LEU A 8 29.35 26.00 4.63
CA LEU A 8 30.24 26.35 5.75
C LEU A 8 29.74 25.88 7.13
N ARG A 9 28.48 25.41 7.23
CA ARG A 9 27.99 24.79 8.48
C ARG A 9 28.45 23.35 8.51
N GLN A 10 29.18 22.97 9.57
CA GLN A 10 29.51 21.55 9.81
C GLN A 10 28.26 20.69 9.70
N ALA A 11 28.34 19.63 8.88
CA ALA A 11 27.24 18.70 8.72
C ALA A 11 26.76 18.17 10.09
N PRO A 12 25.47 17.98 10.34
CA PRO A 12 24.96 17.51 11.62
C PRO A 12 25.60 16.19 12.05
N HIS A 13 26.30 16.18 13.19
CA HIS A 13 26.97 15.02 13.75
C HIS A 13 27.04 15.11 15.29
N SER A 14 27.36 14.03 15.95
CA SER A 14 27.60 13.97 17.39
C SER A 14 28.74 12.99 17.66
N PRO A 15 30.01 13.47 17.72
CA PRO A 15 31.16 12.63 18.00
C PRO A 15 31.01 11.83 19.30
N GLN A 16 30.45 12.45 20.33
CA GLN A 16 30.26 11.83 21.64
C GLN A 16 29.28 10.64 21.55
N ALA A 17 28.17 10.77 20.81
CA ALA A 17 27.22 9.68 20.64
C ALA A 17 27.82 8.53 19.80
N GLU A 18 28.56 8.85 18.72
CA GLU A 18 29.25 7.86 17.92
C GLU A 18 30.28 7.08 18.74
N GLN A 19 31.09 7.78 19.53
CA GLN A 19 32.07 7.19 20.45
C GLN A 19 31.40 6.31 21.51
N ALA A 20 30.30 6.77 22.09
CA ALA A 20 29.57 6.01 23.11
C ALA A 20 28.94 4.73 22.55
N VAL A 21 28.44 4.74 21.29
CA VAL A 21 27.94 3.53 20.61
C VAL A 21 29.07 2.52 20.44
N LEU A 22 30.21 2.94 19.86
CA LEU A 22 31.36 2.04 19.61
C LEU A 22 31.98 1.53 20.90
N GLY A 23 32.12 2.41 21.91
CA GLY A 23 32.60 2.02 23.22
C GLY A 23 31.70 0.98 23.89
N SER A 24 30.36 1.15 23.80
CA SER A 24 29.42 0.16 24.30
C SER A 24 29.58 -1.21 23.62
N MET A 25 29.76 -1.23 22.30
CA MET A 25 29.95 -2.48 21.52
C MET A 25 31.27 -3.19 21.87
N LEU A 26 32.31 -2.43 22.24
CA LEU A 26 33.62 -2.99 22.63
C LEU A 26 33.62 -3.54 24.08
N ILE A 27 32.81 -2.96 24.98
CA ILE A 27 32.70 -3.35 26.38
C ILE A 27 31.72 -4.49 26.57
N ASP A 28 30.59 -4.45 25.82
CA ASP A 28 29.48 -5.38 25.96
C ASP A 28 29.08 -5.93 24.57
N PRO A 29 29.61 -7.08 24.18
CA PRO A 29 29.25 -7.70 22.90
C PRO A 29 27.78 -8.06 22.75
N ASP A 30 27.02 -8.21 23.83
CA ASP A 30 25.60 -8.57 23.77
C ASP A 30 24.75 -7.46 23.16
N CYS A 31 25.17 -6.18 23.28
CA CYS A 31 24.48 -5.05 22.68
C CYS A 31 24.72 -4.91 21.16
N ILE A 32 25.73 -5.60 20.61
CA ILE A 32 26.13 -5.45 19.20
C ILE A 32 24.97 -5.76 18.25
N LYS A 33 24.21 -6.80 18.52
CA LYS A 33 23.06 -7.19 17.70
C LYS A 33 22.04 -6.07 17.60
N ASP A 34 21.64 -5.48 18.74
CA ASP A 34 20.61 -4.43 18.79
C ASP A 34 21.08 -3.14 18.11
N VAL A 35 22.38 -2.84 18.20
CA VAL A 35 23.01 -1.70 17.51
C VAL A 35 23.02 -1.92 16.00
N MET A 36 23.43 -3.11 15.54
CA MET A 36 23.52 -3.45 14.11
C MET A 36 22.14 -3.53 13.42
N ASP A 37 21.10 -3.86 14.17
CA ASP A 37 19.72 -3.81 13.67
C ASP A 37 19.26 -2.38 13.34
N LYS A 38 19.93 -1.36 13.86
CA LYS A 38 19.52 0.05 13.71
C LYS A 38 20.51 0.91 12.93
N LEU A 39 21.81 0.67 13.07
CA LEU A 39 22.86 1.48 12.46
C LEU A 39 23.55 0.76 11.32
N GLN A 40 23.95 1.55 10.32
CA GLN A 40 24.81 1.15 9.22
C GLN A 40 26.12 1.95 9.27
N PRO A 41 27.20 1.48 8.63
CA PRO A 41 28.47 2.22 8.60
C PRO A 41 28.33 3.67 8.13
N GLU A 42 27.44 3.94 7.18
CA GLU A 42 27.17 5.26 6.60
C GLU A 42 26.52 6.24 7.58
N ASP A 43 25.96 5.75 8.69
CA ASP A 43 25.37 6.59 9.72
C ASP A 43 26.42 7.32 10.56
N PHE A 44 27.66 6.86 10.56
CA PHE A 44 28.76 7.49 11.24
C PHE A 44 29.36 8.61 10.40
N TYR A 45 29.52 9.78 11.00
CA TYR A 45 30.11 10.95 10.35
C TYR A 45 31.62 10.88 10.31
N LEU A 46 32.24 10.51 11.46
CA LEU A 46 33.67 10.41 11.56
C LEU A 46 34.15 9.14 10.84
N ARG A 47 35.11 9.29 9.91
CA ARG A 47 35.65 8.16 9.14
C ARG A 47 36.26 7.09 10.04
N ALA A 48 37.00 7.48 11.07
CA ALA A 48 37.56 6.52 12.01
C ALA A 48 36.47 5.69 12.71
N ASN A 49 35.36 6.31 13.10
CA ASN A 49 34.25 5.60 13.73
C ASN A 49 33.54 4.66 12.74
N ARG A 50 33.38 5.10 11.49
CA ARG A 50 32.84 4.26 10.41
C ARG A 50 33.69 3.03 10.18
N ASP A 51 35.00 3.19 10.05
CA ASP A 51 35.96 2.10 9.79
C ASP A 51 35.97 1.09 10.97
N ILE A 52 35.87 1.55 12.21
CA ILE A 52 35.72 0.70 13.41
C ILE A 52 34.38 -0.04 13.37
N PHE A 53 33.28 0.65 13.13
CA PHE A 53 31.96 0.02 13.08
C PHE A 53 31.89 -1.04 11.99
N GLU A 54 32.40 -0.74 10.80
CA GLU A 54 32.46 -1.68 9.67
C GLU A 54 33.28 -2.93 10.01
N THR A 55 34.40 -2.74 10.70
CA THR A 55 35.22 -3.86 11.17
C THR A 55 34.47 -4.72 12.18
N ILE A 56 33.81 -4.12 13.17
CA ILE A 56 32.95 -4.84 14.15
C ILE A 56 31.83 -5.56 13.43
N TYR A 57 31.18 -4.91 12.45
CA TYR A 57 30.10 -5.49 11.65
C TYR A 57 30.54 -6.75 10.92
N HIS A 58 31.69 -6.71 10.25
CA HIS A 58 32.27 -7.88 9.60
C HIS A 58 32.63 -9.00 10.59
N MET A 59 33.25 -8.67 11.72
CA MET A 59 33.60 -9.65 12.75
C MET A 59 32.36 -10.33 13.32
N PHE A 60 31.28 -9.60 13.53
CA PHE A 60 30.02 -10.12 14.04
C PHE A 60 29.37 -11.10 13.05
N ILE A 61 29.30 -10.76 11.74
CA ILE A 61 28.77 -11.65 10.71
C ILE A 61 29.51 -12.99 10.66
N TYR A 62 30.84 -12.96 10.85
CA TYR A 62 31.66 -14.19 10.85
C TYR A 62 31.78 -14.83 12.23
N SER A 63 30.96 -14.42 13.21
CA SER A 63 30.98 -14.95 14.59
C SER A 63 32.37 -14.95 15.23
N ARG A 64 33.17 -13.92 14.96
CA ARG A 64 34.48 -13.76 15.59
C ARG A 64 34.38 -13.05 16.93
N PRO A 65 35.26 -13.33 17.90
CA PRO A 65 35.33 -12.61 19.16
C PRO A 65 35.51 -11.10 18.92
N ILE A 66 34.76 -10.26 19.63
CA ILE A 66 34.82 -8.81 19.48
C ILE A 66 35.21 -8.19 20.81
N ASP A 67 36.39 -7.61 20.84
CA ASP A 67 36.96 -6.80 21.90
C ASP A 67 37.98 -5.80 21.31
N GLY A 68 38.49 -4.86 22.11
CA GLY A 68 39.39 -3.84 21.60
C GLY A 68 40.70 -4.39 20.99
N VAL A 69 41.17 -5.57 21.40
CA VAL A 69 42.39 -6.19 20.89
C VAL A 69 42.14 -6.91 19.55
N THR A 70 41.03 -7.66 19.49
CA THR A 70 40.65 -8.42 18.28
C THR A 70 40.22 -7.49 17.15
N VAL A 71 39.52 -6.39 17.47
CA VAL A 71 39.15 -5.34 16.50
C VAL A 71 40.41 -4.65 15.96
N ALA A 72 41.36 -4.26 16.80
CA ALA A 72 42.62 -3.67 16.35
C ALA A 72 43.37 -4.58 15.38
N GLY A 73 43.47 -5.89 15.70
CA GLY A 73 44.16 -6.88 14.83
C GLY A 73 43.42 -7.09 13.50
N GLU A 74 42.09 -7.00 13.46
CA GLU A 74 41.30 -7.12 12.21
C GLU A 74 41.42 -5.84 11.36
N MET A 75 41.42 -4.65 11.99
CA MET A 75 41.70 -3.38 11.30
C MET A 75 43.07 -3.34 10.65
N GLU A 76 44.11 -3.94 11.30
CA GLU A 76 45.44 -4.06 10.74
C GLU A 76 45.45 -4.97 9.49
N ARG A 77 44.76 -6.11 9.54
CA ARG A 77 44.60 -7.01 8.39
C ARG A 77 43.89 -6.36 7.22
N ASN A 78 42.93 -5.50 7.50
CA ASN A 78 42.14 -4.81 6.48
C ASN A 78 42.83 -3.54 5.97
N GLY A 79 43.99 -3.16 6.50
CA GLY A 79 44.76 -1.99 6.06
C GLY A 79 44.12 -0.63 6.44
N VAL A 80 43.22 -0.61 7.42
CA VAL A 80 42.57 0.60 7.96
C VAL A 80 43.15 1.03 9.32
N TYR A 81 44.16 0.33 9.81
CA TYR A 81 44.85 0.61 11.05
C TYR A 81 45.88 1.74 10.88
N ASN A 82 45.97 2.65 11.85
CA ASN A 82 47.01 3.67 11.94
C ASN A 82 47.56 3.74 13.36
N ASP A 83 48.68 4.47 13.54
CA ASP A 83 49.42 4.54 14.83
C ASP A 83 48.57 4.98 16.02
N ASN A 84 47.46 5.71 15.79
CA ASN A 84 46.59 6.21 16.83
C ASN A 84 45.36 5.28 17.06
N THR A 85 45.16 4.24 16.25
CA THR A 85 43.94 3.39 16.30
C THR A 85 43.83 2.68 17.64
N ARG A 86 44.93 2.17 18.19
CA ARG A 86 44.93 1.46 19.47
C ARG A 86 44.53 2.39 20.62
N ASP A 87 45.16 3.56 20.67
CA ASP A 87 44.86 4.54 21.71
C ASP A 87 43.40 5.05 21.61
N TYR A 88 42.91 5.17 20.41
CA TYR A 88 41.52 5.57 20.16
C TYR A 88 40.51 4.49 20.60
N LEU A 89 40.77 3.20 20.35
CA LEU A 89 39.95 2.11 20.86
C LEU A 89 39.92 2.06 22.39
N VAL A 90 41.05 2.29 23.05
CA VAL A 90 41.13 2.41 24.52
C VAL A 90 40.29 3.61 24.98
N GLN A 91 40.44 4.76 24.33
CA GLN A 91 39.66 5.96 24.66
C GLN A 91 38.18 5.72 24.53
N LEU A 92 37.68 4.98 23.50
CA LEU A 92 36.28 4.64 23.31
C LEU A 92 35.73 3.84 24.50
N MET A 93 36.49 2.88 25.00
CA MET A 93 36.14 2.08 26.17
C MET A 93 36.12 2.91 27.46
N ASP A 94 37.09 3.81 27.63
CA ASP A 94 37.22 4.65 28.83
C ASP A 94 36.13 5.71 28.94
N VAL A 95 35.69 6.28 27.81
CA VAL A 95 34.61 7.29 27.76
C VAL A 95 33.22 6.68 27.98
N THR A 96 33.10 5.36 27.83
CA THR A 96 31.81 4.65 27.90
C THR A 96 31.75 3.72 29.12
N PRO A 97 31.35 4.16 30.29
CA PRO A 97 31.38 3.35 31.50
C PRO A 97 30.34 2.22 31.54
N THR A 98 29.32 2.25 30.68
CA THR A 98 28.25 1.25 30.63
C THR A 98 27.55 1.23 29.27
N SER A 99 27.10 0.04 28.85
CA SER A 99 26.30 -0.18 27.65
C SER A 99 24.79 0.10 27.86
N ALA A 100 24.36 0.32 29.09
CA ALA A 100 22.93 0.39 29.44
C ALA A 100 22.10 1.42 28.63
N ASN A 101 22.74 2.50 28.17
CA ASN A 101 22.08 3.57 27.42
C ASN A 101 22.44 3.56 25.92
N VAL A 102 23.00 2.49 25.40
CA VAL A 102 23.47 2.43 24.01
C VAL A 102 22.39 2.79 22.99
N MET A 103 21.15 2.39 23.22
CA MET A 103 20.04 2.68 22.31
C MET A 103 19.66 4.17 22.24
N GLU A 104 19.88 4.94 23.31
CA GLU A 104 19.72 6.39 23.27
C GLU A 104 20.82 7.05 22.41
N TYR A 105 22.06 6.55 22.50
CA TYR A 105 23.16 7.02 21.65
C TYR A 105 22.93 6.65 20.19
N VAL A 106 22.45 5.43 19.92
CA VAL A 106 22.01 4.96 18.59
C VAL A 106 20.99 5.93 17.99
N LYS A 107 19.97 6.33 18.75
CA LYS A 107 18.96 7.28 18.32
C LYS A 107 19.56 8.64 17.93
N ILE A 108 20.50 9.16 18.72
CA ILE A 108 21.18 10.42 18.41
C ILE A 108 21.97 10.32 17.10
N VAL A 109 22.73 9.22 16.91
CA VAL A 109 23.49 8.98 15.67
C VAL A 109 22.55 8.90 14.47
N LEU A 110 21.43 8.17 14.58
CA LEU A 110 20.42 8.04 13.56
C LEU A 110 19.79 9.40 13.18
N ASP A 111 19.44 10.21 14.17
CA ASP A 111 18.82 11.53 13.92
C ASP A 111 19.80 12.45 13.17
N LYS A 112 21.09 12.42 13.56
CA LYS A 112 22.13 13.20 12.87
C LYS A 112 22.38 12.70 11.46
N SER A 113 22.40 11.38 11.25
CA SER A 113 22.49 10.77 9.92
C SER A 113 21.32 11.19 9.02
N LEU A 114 20.07 11.15 9.55
CA LEU A 114 18.89 11.60 8.82
C LEU A 114 18.99 13.06 8.38
N MET A 115 19.44 13.93 9.29
CA MET A 115 19.63 15.33 8.97
C MET A 115 20.66 15.52 7.86
N ARG A 116 21.75 14.74 7.83
CA ARG A 116 22.74 14.75 6.76
C ARG A 116 22.15 14.29 5.43
N GLN A 117 21.38 13.21 5.42
CA GLN A 117 20.73 12.68 4.21
C GLN A 117 19.74 13.69 3.64
N VAL A 118 18.95 14.36 4.49
CA VAL A 118 18.02 15.43 4.07
C VAL A 118 18.80 16.61 3.48
N ALA A 119 19.89 17.03 4.13
CA ALA A 119 20.75 18.12 3.60
C ALA A 119 21.36 17.75 2.25
N ALA A 120 21.88 16.54 2.10
CA ALA A 120 22.44 16.05 0.84
C ALA A 120 21.39 15.99 -0.29
N ALA A 121 20.18 15.54 0.02
CA ALA A 121 19.06 15.55 -0.93
C ALA A 121 18.71 16.99 -1.35
N ALA A 122 18.63 17.93 -0.41
CA ALA A 122 18.34 19.33 -0.70
C ALA A 122 19.40 19.95 -1.63
N VAL A 123 20.69 19.69 -1.39
CA VAL A 123 21.78 20.13 -2.27
C VAL A 123 21.64 19.51 -3.66
N SER A 124 21.36 18.21 -3.75
CA SER A 124 21.17 17.52 -5.03
C SER A 124 19.96 18.06 -5.81
N ILE A 125 18.84 18.37 -5.12
CA ILE A 125 17.65 18.99 -5.73
C ILE A 125 17.98 20.40 -6.23
N THR A 126 18.70 21.20 -5.45
CA THR A 126 19.12 22.54 -5.85
C THR A 126 20.02 22.51 -7.08
N ALA A 127 20.99 21.60 -7.13
CA ALA A 127 21.89 21.41 -8.28
C ALA A 127 21.09 21.06 -9.55
N MET A 128 20.13 20.12 -9.45
CA MET A 128 19.28 19.69 -10.56
C MET A 128 18.46 20.87 -11.14
N VAL A 129 17.91 21.73 -10.25
CA VAL A 129 17.16 22.93 -10.68
C VAL A 129 18.09 23.94 -11.37
N GLN A 130 19.34 24.10 -10.90
CA GLN A 130 20.32 25.02 -11.48
C GLN A 130 20.82 24.57 -12.86
N GLU A 131 20.95 23.26 -13.07
CA GLU A 131 21.34 22.67 -14.36
C GLU A 131 20.29 22.89 -15.46
N GLY A 132 19.01 23.05 -15.08
CA GLY A 132 17.91 23.39 -15.99
C GLY A 132 17.58 22.33 -17.05
N ASN A 133 18.03 21.08 -16.86
CA ASN A 133 17.86 19.99 -17.81
C ASN A 133 16.56 19.22 -17.52
N GLY A 134 15.44 19.54 -18.19
CA GLY A 134 14.19 18.77 -18.10
C GLY A 134 12.95 19.65 -17.89
N ASP A 135 11.77 19.01 -17.93
CA ASP A 135 10.50 19.66 -17.60
C ASP A 135 10.34 19.82 -16.08
N ALA A 136 9.59 20.85 -15.67
CA ALA A 136 9.34 21.12 -14.25
C ALA A 136 8.66 19.93 -13.54
N GLY A 137 7.82 19.15 -14.25
CA GLY A 137 7.19 17.95 -13.75
C GLY A 137 8.20 16.85 -13.43
N ASP A 138 9.13 16.57 -14.33
CA ASP A 138 10.19 15.57 -14.18
C ASP A 138 11.14 15.92 -13.01
N MET A 139 11.43 17.23 -12.85
CA MET A 139 12.24 17.74 -11.73
C MET A 139 11.54 17.52 -10.40
N LEU A 140 10.23 17.78 -10.33
CA LEU A 140 9.44 17.58 -9.11
C LEU A 140 9.38 16.09 -8.73
N GLU A 141 9.11 15.21 -9.70
CA GLU A 141 9.09 13.77 -9.47
C GLU A 141 10.46 13.25 -8.98
N SER A 142 11.54 13.71 -9.59
CA SER A 142 12.91 13.35 -9.18
C SER A 142 13.23 13.86 -7.76
N ALA A 143 12.78 15.06 -7.39
CA ALA A 143 12.93 15.60 -6.05
C ALA A 143 12.14 14.78 -5.01
N GLU A 144 10.89 14.41 -5.32
CA GLU A 144 10.06 13.53 -4.47
C GLU A 144 10.71 12.17 -4.28
N GLN A 145 11.23 11.56 -5.35
CA GLN A 145 11.94 10.27 -5.28
C GLN A 145 13.16 10.32 -4.36
N LYS A 146 13.95 11.41 -4.41
CA LYS A 146 15.13 11.58 -3.55
C LYS A 146 14.75 11.69 -2.07
N VAL A 147 13.73 12.49 -1.75
CA VAL A 147 13.21 12.61 -0.37
C VAL A 147 12.59 11.29 0.09
N TYR A 148 11.89 10.60 -0.79
CA TYR A 148 11.28 9.31 -0.52
C TYR A 148 12.31 8.20 -0.23
N ALA A 149 13.42 8.19 -0.98
CA ALA A 149 14.50 7.22 -0.80
C ALA A 149 15.09 7.28 0.61
N ILE A 150 15.19 8.47 1.23
CA ILE A 150 15.64 8.66 2.61
C ILE A 150 14.71 7.91 3.59
N ARG A 151 13.41 7.98 3.34
CA ARG A 151 12.40 7.33 4.18
C ARG A 151 12.39 5.80 3.99
N ARG A 152 12.54 5.34 2.74
CA ARG A 152 12.53 3.91 2.39
C ARG A 152 13.80 3.18 2.85
N GLY A 153 14.96 3.80 2.78
CA GLY A 153 16.22 3.21 3.22
C GLY A 153 16.21 2.79 4.71
N ARG A 154 15.33 3.37 5.52
CA ARG A 154 15.13 3.02 6.94
C ARG A 154 13.99 2.05 7.20
N SER A 155 13.08 1.88 6.25
CA SER A 155 12.00 0.87 6.26
C SER A 155 12.41 -0.43 5.58
N ALA A 156 13.71 -0.67 5.35
CA ALA A 156 14.18 -2.01 5.04
C ALA A 156 13.77 -2.87 6.24
N GLN A 157 12.64 -3.58 6.08
CA GLN A 157 12.08 -4.44 7.11
C GLN A 157 13.17 -5.46 7.47
N ASN A 158 13.73 -5.33 8.65
CA ASN A 158 14.56 -6.36 9.22
C ASN A 158 13.77 -7.66 9.20
N MET A 159 14.42 -8.77 8.83
CA MET A 159 13.78 -10.07 8.96
C MET A 159 13.37 -10.26 10.41
N VAL A 160 12.06 -10.40 10.65
CA VAL A 160 11.52 -10.68 11.99
C VAL A 160 11.53 -12.17 12.26
N THR A 161 11.87 -12.56 13.48
CA THR A 161 11.82 -13.96 13.87
C THR A 161 10.38 -14.45 13.93
N VAL A 162 10.16 -15.74 13.61
CA VAL A 162 8.85 -16.38 13.74
C VAL A 162 8.27 -16.19 15.14
N SER A 163 9.12 -16.22 16.18
CA SER A 163 8.70 -16.05 17.58
C SER A 163 8.02 -14.71 17.86
N MET A 164 8.50 -13.60 17.23
CA MET A 164 7.88 -12.28 17.38
C MET A 164 6.51 -12.22 16.72
N VAL A 165 6.37 -12.83 15.53
CA VAL A 165 5.11 -12.82 14.76
C VAL A 165 4.07 -13.77 15.37
N LEU A 166 4.52 -14.88 16.02
CA LEU A 166 3.63 -15.84 16.65
C LEU A 166 2.70 -15.21 17.69
N GLN A 167 3.18 -14.24 18.46
CA GLN A 167 2.37 -13.60 19.48
C GLN A 167 1.21 -12.80 18.86
N ASP A 168 1.47 -12.08 17.76
CA ASP A 168 0.45 -11.33 17.02
C ASP A 168 -0.57 -12.27 16.39
N VAL A 169 -0.11 -13.39 15.81
CA VAL A 169 -0.98 -14.43 15.23
C VAL A 169 -1.86 -15.06 16.31
N MET A 170 -1.31 -15.41 17.48
CA MET A 170 -2.07 -15.99 18.57
C MET A 170 -3.12 -15.04 19.13
N ASN A 171 -2.79 -13.75 19.27
CA ASN A 171 -3.73 -12.71 19.68
C ASN A 171 -4.88 -12.59 18.67
N HIS A 172 -4.57 -12.55 17.38
CA HIS A 172 -5.58 -12.49 16.31
C HIS A 172 -6.49 -13.73 16.29
N LEU A 173 -5.93 -14.93 16.46
CA LEU A 173 -6.72 -16.17 16.56
C LEU A 173 -7.63 -16.16 17.80
N ALA A 174 -7.15 -15.64 18.93
CA ALA A 174 -7.95 -15.51 20.14
C ALA A 174 -9.15 -14.57 19.93
N GLU A 175 -8.95 -13.42 19.25
CA GLU A 175 -10.02 -12.48 18.89
C GLU A 175 -11.07 -13.14 17.97
N LEU A 176 -10.64 -13.84 16.92
CA LEU A 176 -11.53 -14.56 16.02
C LEU A 176 -12.32 -15.66 16.74
N THR A 177 -11.68 -16.39 17.66
CA THR A 177 -12.32 -17.45 18.43
C THR A 177 -13.33 -16.88 19.43
N ALA A 178 -13.00 -15.77 20.11
CA ALA A 178 -13.88 -15.09 21.06
C ALA A 178 -15.16 -14.57 20.39
N SER A 179 -15.10 -14.19 19.11
CA SER A 179 -16.27 -13.77 18.32
C SER A 179 -17.17 -14.91 17.86
N GLY A 180 -16.81 -16.19 18.14
CA GLY A 180 -17.57 -17.37 17.75
C GLY A 180 -17.70 -17.53 16.23
N GLY A 181 -16.69 -17.09 15.48
CA GLY A 181 -16.68 -17.19 14.01
C GLY A 181 -17.62 -16.19 13.30
N LYS A 182 -18.20 -15.24 14.02
CA LYS A 182 -19.09 -14.21 13.46
C LYS A 182 -18.35 -13.02 12.88
N THR A 183 -17.09 -12.81 13.25
CA THR A 183 -16.27 -11.70 12.75
C THR A 183 -15.49 -12.15 11.54
N LEU A 184 -15.61 -11.42 10.44
CA LEU A 184 -14.80 -11.63 9.24
C LEU A 184 -13.33 -11.25 9.53
N PRO A 185 -12.34 -12.01 9.02
CA PRO A 185 -10.93 -11.64 9.12
C PRO A 185 -10.61 -10.30 8.43
N GLY A 186 -11.27 -10.04 7.31
CA GLY A 186 -11.14 -8.81 6.52
C GLY A 186 -12.31 -7.85 6.68
N LEU A 187 -12.27 -6.70 5.98
CA LEU A 187 -13.40 -5.79 5.88
C LEU A 187 -14.53 -6.44 5.08
N SER A 188 -15.76 -6.25 5.54
CA SER A 188 -16.94 -6.74 4.82
C SER A 188 -17.14 -6.01 3.48
N THR A 189 -17.50 -6.76 2.45
CA THR A 189 -17.95 -6.22 1.16
C THR A 189 -19.42 -5.75 1.20
N GLY A 190 -20.16 -6.07 2.26
CA GLY A 190 -21.61 -5.90 2.37
C GLY A 190 -22.41 -6.94 1.61
N LEU A 191 -21.75 -7.91 1.01
CA LEU A 191 -22.33 -9.01 0.25
C LEU A 191 -21.93 -10.32 0.92
N SER A 192 -22.75 -10.81 1.85
CA SER A 192 -22.42 -11.94 2.73
C SER A 192 -21.97 -13.18 1.98
N ALA A 193 -22.56 -13.48 0.83
CA ALA A 193 -22.19 -14.61 0.00
C ALA A 193 -20.82 -14.44 -0.67
N VAL A 194 -20.39 -13.20 -0.99
CA VAL A 194 -19.04 -12.88 -1.45
C VAL A 194 -18.06 -12.99 -0.29
N ASP A 195 -18.40 -12.39 0.86
CA ASP A 195 -17.59 -12.41 2.08
C ASP A 195 -17.29 -13.84 2.54
N ALA A 196 -18.28 -14.75 2.47
CA ALA A 196 -18.10 -16.16 2.78
C ALA A 196 -17.09 -16.87 1.86
N LYS A 197 -16.93 -16.41 0.60
CA LYS A 197 -15.99 -16.99 -0.36
C LYS A 197 -14.57 -16.42 -0.23
N ILE A 198 -14.45 -15.11 0.07
CA ILE A 198 -13.14 -14.44 0.08
C ILE A 198 -12.64 -14.10 1.49
N ASN A 199 -13.41 -14.42 2.55
CA ASN A 199 -13.14 -14.05 3.94
C ASN A 199 -13.03 -12.53 4.18
N GLY A 200 -13.80 -11.74 3.40
CA GLY A 200 -13.73 -10.28 3.40
C GLY A 200 -12.50 -9.73 2.69
N LEU A 201 -12.31 -8.41 2.78
CA LEU A 201 -11.19 -7.70 2.17
C LEU A 201 -10.02 -7.66 3.15
N ASN A 202 -9.00 -8.48 2.91
CA ASN A 202 -7.86 -8.60 3.83
C ASN A 202 -6.83 -7.51 3.62
N LYS A 203 -6.11 -7.16 4.67
CA LYS A 203 -5.00 -6.20 4.61
C LYS A 203 -3.94 -6.66 3.60
N SER A 204 -3.36 -5.71 2.88
CA SER A 204 -2.30 -5.93 1.89
C SER A 204 -2.72 -6.72 0.64
N ASP A 205 -4.01 -7.03 0.47
CA ASP A 205 -4.50 -7.70 -0.72
C ASP A 205 -4.76 -6.72 -1.87
N LEU A 206 -4.38 -7.16 -3.07
CA LEU A 206 -4.80 -6.56 -4.33
C LEU A 206 -5.96 -7.38 -4.88
N LEU A 207 -7.15 -6.78 -4.90
CA LEU A 207 -8.35 -7.37 -5.48
C LEU A 207 -8.60 -6.76 -6.86
N LEU A 208 -8.88 -7.59 -7.82
CA LEU A 208 -9.28 -7.17 -9.16
C LEU A 208 -10.76 -7.48 -9.37
N LEU A 209 -11.57 -6.47 -9.67
CA LEU A 209 -12.95 -6.64 -10.11
C LEU A 209 -13.05 -6.30 -11.59
N ALA A 210 -13.28 -7.29 -12.43
CA ALA A 210 -13.31 -7.11 -13.87
C ALA A 210 -14.67 -7.48 -14.48
N ALA A 211 -15.10 -6.68 -15.44
CA ALA A 211 -16.36 -6.87 -16.13
C ALA A 211 -16.36 -6.24 -17.52
N ARG A 212 -17.32 -6.64 -18.35
CA ARG A 212 -17.66 -5.89 -19.56
C ARG A 212 -18.41 -4.61 -19.18
N PRO A 213 -18.40 -3.56 -20.04
CA PRO A 213 -19.22 -2.37 -19.85
C PRO A 213 -20.69 -2.71 -19.62
N GLY A 214 -21.38 -1.98 -18.76
CA GLY A 214 -22.80 -2.17 -18.47
C GLY A 214 -23.13 -3.29 -17.47
N MET A 215 -22.16 -4.10 -17.02
CA MET A 215 -22.37 -5.18 -16.05
C MET A 215 -22.56 -4.69 -14.60
N GLY A 216 -22.24 -3.43 -14.30
CA GLY A 216 -22.37 -2.86 -12.95
C GLY A 216 -21.07 -2.83 -12.14
N LYS A 217 -19.89 -2.91 -12.78
CA LYS A 217 -18.57 -2.93 -12.14
C LYS A 217 -18.38 -1.79 -11.12
N THR A 218 -18.57 -0.53 -11.54
CA THR A 218 -18.46 0.64 -10.66
C THR A 218 -19.50 0.62 -9.55
N SER A 219 -20.74 0.19 -9.84
CA SER A 219 -21.80 0.06 -8.85
C SER A 219 -21.43 -0.93 -7.74
N MET A 220 -20.87 -2.09 -8.10
CA MET A 220 -20.42 -3.08 -7.12
C MET A 220 -19.27 -2.50 -6.26
N ALA A 221 -18.32 -1.82 -6.86
CA ALA A 221 -17.22 -1.18 -6.13
C ALA A 221 -17.71 -0.11 -5.16
N LEU A 222 -18.73 0.70 -5.55
CA LEU A 222 -19.34 1.69 -4.68
C LEU A 222 -20.14 1.04 -3.53
N ASN A 223 -20.84 -0.07 -3.77
CA ASN A 223 -21.49 -0.83 -2.69
C ASN A 223 -20.48 -1.36 -1.68
N VAL A 224 -19.37 -1.92 -2.15
CA VAL A 224 -18.25 -2.37 -1.30
C VAL A 224 -17.66 -1.21 -0.50
N ALA A 225 -17.46 -0.05 -1.14
CA ALA A 225 -16.95 1.15 -0.49
C ALA A 225 -17.88 1.66 0.63
N LEU A 226 -19.19 1.68 0.38
CA LEU A 226 -20.22 2.05 1.36
C LEU A 226 -20.22 1.10 2.56
N SER A 227 -20.22 -0.21 2.31
CA SER A 227 -20.21 -1.20 3.38
C SER A 227 -18.94 -1.12 4.22
N ALA A 228 -17.78 -1.05 3.57
CA ALA A 228 -16.51 -0.93 4.25
C ALA A 228 -16.43 0.34 5.13
N ALA A 229 -16.89 1.50 4.64
CA ALA A 229 -16.92 2.73 5.41
C ALA A 229 -17.90 2.65 6.60
N ARG A 230 -19.11 2.10 6.36
CA ARG A 230 -20.19 2.00 7.37
C ARG A 230 -19.82 1.06 8.51
N GLU A 231 -19.38 -0.16 8.18
CA GLU A 231 -19.18 -1.23 9.18
C GLU A 231 -17.88 -1.06 9.95
N SER A 232 -16.82 -0.58 9.31
CA SER A 232 -15.52 -0.43 9.96
C SER A 232 -15.28 0.94 10.58
N GLY A 233 -16.02 1.98 10.19
CA GLY A 233 -15.75 3.37 10.57
C GLY A 233 -14.41 3.90 10.07
N LYS A 234 -13.80 3.23 9.06
CA LYS A 234 -12.51 3.61 8.48
C LYS A 234 -12.68 4.48 7.26
N THR A 235 -11.64 5.23 6.94
CA THR A 235 -11.57 6.04 5.72
C THR A 235 -11.51 5.14 4.49
N VAL A 236 -12.35 5.42 3.48
CA VAL A 236 -12.30 4.79 2.17
C VAL A 236 -11.88 5.81 1.13
N ALA A 237 -10.78 5.54 0.41
CA ALA A 237 -10.30 6.38 -0.67
C ALA A 237 -10.76 5.82 -2.02
N ILE A 238 -11.42 6.65 -2.85
CA ILE A 238 -11.88 6.30 -4.19
C ILE A 238 -11.16 7.18 -5.20
N PHE A 239 -10.39 6.56 -6.09
CA PHE A 239 -9.77 7.21 -7.24
C PHE A 239 -10.55 6.86 -8.49
N SER A 240 -11.17 7.85 -9.12
CA SER A 240 -11.98 7.67 -10.32
C SER A 240 -11.33 8.37 -11.50
N LEU A 241 -10.88 7.59 -12.48
CA LEU A 241 -10.26 8.12 -13.69
C LEU A 241 -11.27 8.23 -14.85
N GLU A 242 -12.48 7.69 -14.68
CA GLU A 242 -13.54 7.67 -15.71
C GLU A 242 -14.70 8.60 -15.38
N MET A 243 -15.15 8.64 -14.13
CA MET A 243 -16.35 9.34 -13.70
C MET A 243 -16.02 10.53 -12.80
N SER A 244 -16.79 11.62 -12.93
CA SER A 244 -16.64 12.75 -12.02
C SER A 244 -17.17 12.42 -10.61
N ARG A 245 -16.67 13.17 -9.62
CA ARG A 245 -17.10 13.01 -8.21
C ARG A 245 -18.59 13.21 -8.02
N GLU A 246 -19.20 14.12 -8.78
CA GLU A 246 -20.65 14.37 -8.73
C GLU A 246 -21.45 13.15 -9.21
N GLN A 247 -20.98 12.48 -10.28
CA GLN A 247 -21.61 11.27 -10.79
C GLN A 247 -21.49 10.11 -9.80
N LEU A 248 -20.35 9.97 -9.14
CA LEU A 248 -20.14 8.94 -8.11
C LEU A 248 -21.03 9.19 -6.89
N VAL A 249 -21.09 10.43 -6.39
CA VAL A 249 -21.95 10.79 -5.26
C VAL A 249 -23.43 10.61 -5.60
N THR A 250 -23.85 10.94 -6.84
CA THR A 250 -25.23 10.68 -7.29
C THR A 250 -25.57 9.18 -7.22
N ARG A 251 -24.65 8.30 -7.64
CA ARG A 251 -24.83 6.84 -7.52
C ARG A 251 -24.84 6.37 -6.08
N LEU A 252 -24.00 6.95 -5.21
CA LEU A 252 -24.01 6.65 -3.78
C LEU A 252 -25.36 7.03 -3.14
N ILE A 253 -25.92 8.19 -3.50
CA ILE A 253 -27.25 8.60 -3.03
C ILE A 253 -28.34 7.66 -3.58
N ALA A 254 -28.27 7.28 -4.87
CA ALA A 254 -29.22 6.34 -5.47
C ALA A 254 -29.23 4.99 -4.73
N SER A 255 -28.04 4.45 -4.44
CA SER A 255 -27.86 3.17 -3.76
C SER A 255 -28.29 3.24 -2.28
N GLU A 256 -27.86 4.27 -1.55
CA GLU A 256 -28.11 4.43 -0.11
C GLU A 256 -29.58 4.77 0.19
N GLY A 257 -30.16 5.68 -0.60
CA GLY A 257 -31.54 6.16 -0.41
C GLY A 257 -32.60 5.31 -1.12
N LEU A 258 -32.18 4.29 -1.91
CA LEU A 258 -33.07 3.55 -2.80
C LEU A 258 -33.93 4.49 -3.67
N VAL A 259 -33.27 5.52 -4.22
CA VAL A 259 -33.89 6.49 -5.16
C VAL A 259 -33.44 6.14 -6.57
N GLU A 260 -34.36 6.10 -7.50
CA GLU A 260 -34.10 5.75 -8.89
C GLU A 260 -33.03 6.70 -9.50
N ASN A 261 -31.91 6.16 -9.94
CA ASN A 261 -30.79 6.93 -10.46
C ASN A 261 -31.19 7.83 -11.63
N THR A 262 -32.08 7.36 -12.51
CA THR A 262 -32.60 8.15 -13.63
C THR A 262 -33.30 9.41 -13.16
N ARG A 263 -34.05 9.34 -12.04
CA ARG A 263 -34.71 10.51 -11.48
C ARG A 263 -33.73 11.52 -10.89
N LEU A 264 -32.68 11.04 -10.23
CA LEU A 264 -31.64 11.91 -9.72
C LEU A 264 -30.92 12.67 -10.85
N VAL A 265 -30.62 11.98 -11.95
CA VAL A 265 -29.92 12.57 -13.11
C VAL A 265 -30.82 13.54 -13.87
N THR A 266 -32.12 13.23 -14.04
CA THR A 266 -33.06 14.05 -14.81
C THR A 266 -33.74 15.14 -13.97
N GLY A 267 -33.61 15.11 -12.65
CA GLY A 267 -34.32 16.03 -11.74
C GLY A 267 -35.83 15.76 -11.58
N ASN A 268 -36.34 14.66 -12.13
CA ASN A 268 -37.76 14.29 -12.02
C ASN A 268 -38.06 13.58 -10.68
N LEU A 269 -37.86 14.32 -9.58
CA LEU A 269 -37.96 13.83 -8.21
C LEU A 269 -39.37 14.01 -7.67
N ARG A 270 -39.86 13.00 -6.94
CA ARG A 270 -41.11 13.05 -6.16
C ARG A 270 -40.84 13.61 -4.77
N GLU A 271 -41.86 14.06 -4.08
CA GLU A 271 -41.73 14.56 -2.70
C GLU A 271 -41.13 13.49 -1.75
N SER A 272 -41.53 12.23 -1.90
CA SER A 272 -40.94 11.09 -1.16
C SER A 272 -39.46 10.83 -1.47
N ASP A 273 -39.03 11.19 -2.68
CA ASP A 273 -37.61 11.00 -3.06
C ASP A 273 -36.72 12.01 -2.32
N TRP A 274 -37.19 13.24 -2.10
CA TRP A 274 -36.45 14.26 -1.35
C TRP A 274 -36.19 13.86 0.10
N GLN A 275 -37.18 13.20 0.75
CA GLN A 275 -36.96 12.68 2.11
C GLN A 275 -35.86 11.60 2.12
N ARG A 276 -35.93 10.64 1.19
CA ARG A 276 -34.90 9.57 1.06
C ARG A 276 -33.53 10.12 0.71
N ILE A 277 -33.44 11.14 -0.14
CA ILE A 277 -32.21 11.84 -0.46
C ILE A 277 -31.61 12.49 0.80
N ALA A 278 -32.45 13.15 1.62
CA ALA A 278 -31.98 13.79 2.85
C ALA A 278 -31.47 12.77 3.88
N GLU A 279 -32.15 11.63 4.02
CA GLU A 279 -31.70 10.51 4.89
C GLU A 279 -30.38 9.90 4.38
N ALA A 280 -30.28 9.65 3.07
CA ALA A 280 -29.06 9.16 2.43
C ALA A 280 -27.89 10.14 2.59
N ALA A 281 -28.13 11.43 2.36
CA ALA A 281 -27.11 12.47 2.54
C ALA A 281 -26.64 12.54 4.00
N SER A 282 -27.56 12.44 4.96
CA SER A 282 -27.21 12.38 6.39
C SER A 282 -26.39 11.13 6.74
N SER A 283 -26.70 9.96 6.15
CA SER A 283 -25.94 8.73 6.33
C SER A 283 -24.53 8.86 5.73
N LEU A 284 -24.44 9.29 4.47
CA LEU A 284 -23.17 9.45 3.75
C LEU A 284 -22.25 10.48 4.39
N SER A 285 -22.79 11.57 4.94
CA SER A 285 -21.97 12.61 5.61
C SER A 285 -21.29 12.13 6.88
N ARG A 286 -21.75 11.04 7.47
CA ARG A 286 -21.12 10.41 8.65
C ARG A 286 -20.02 9.42 8.30
N MET A 287 -19.90 9.05 7.03
CA MET A 287 -18.87 8.13 6.52
C MET A 287 -17.69 8.93 6.00
N ASP A 288 -16.47 8.51 6.31
CA ASP A 288 -15.26 9.14 5.75
C ASP A 288 -14.90 8.49 4.40
N ILE A 289 -15.61 8.92 3.35
CA ILE A 289 -15.34 8.50 1.97
C ILE A 289 -14.70 9.68 1.24
N ARG A 290 -13.47 9.50 0.76
CA ARG A 290 -12.67 10.49 0.04
C ARG A 290 -12.63 10.15 -1.44
N ILE A 291 -13.02 11.08 -2.30
CA ILE A 291 -13.09 10.88 -3.76
C ILE A 291 -12.10 11.83 -4.44
N ASP A 292 -11.29 11.26 -5.32
CA ASP A 292 -10.39 12.00 -6.21
C ASP A 292 -10.69 11.58 -7.66
N ASP A 293 -11.11 12.54 -8.49
CA ASP A 293 -11.50 12.32 -9.89
C ASP A 293 -10.49 12.92 -10.89
N ASN A 294 -9.24 13.10 -10.46
CA ASN A 294 -8.18 13.55 -11.36
C ASN A 294 -7.75 12.40 -12.29
N PRO A 295 -7.94 12.53 -13.63
CA PRO A 295 -7.65 11.45 -14.59
C PRO A 295 -6.15 11.23 -14.84
N LEU A 296 -5.27 12.13 -14.38
CA LEU A 296 -3.82 12.08 -14.61
C LEU A 296 -3.03 11.46 -13.46
N LEU A 297 -3.70 10.89 -12.45
CA LEU A 297 -3.03 10.33 -11.29
C LEU A 297 -2.22 9.08 -11.63
N THR A 298 -0.99 9.06 -11.15
CA THR A 298 -0.14 7.86 -11.12
C THR A 298 -0.37 7.05 -9.84
N VAL A 299 0.09 5.79 -9.79
CA VAL A 299 0.05 4.98 -8.56
C VAL A 299 0.86 5.64 -7.44
N ALA A 300 1.97 6.31 -7.77
CA ALA A 300 2.80 7.03 -6.82
C ALA A 300 2.02 8.19 -6.16
N ASP A 301 1.27 8.97 -6.96
CA ASP A 301 0.41 10.05 -6.45
C ASP A 301 -0.69 9.53 -5.55
N MET A 302 -1.37 8.44 -5.95
CA MET A 302 -2.41 7.79 -5.17
C MET A 302 -1.84 7.32 -3.82
N ASN A 303 -0.67 6.67 -3.83
CA ASN A 303 0.02 6.20 -2.63
C ASN A 303 0.39 7.38 -1.71
N ALA A 304 0.94 8.47 -2.27
CA ALA A 304 1.29 9.67 -1.51
C ALA A 304 0.07 10.32 -0.84
N LYS A 305 -1.07 10.38 -1.54
CA LYS A 305 -2.34 10.89 -1.00
C LYS A 305 -2.88 9.97 0.10
N CYS A 306 -2.90 8.66 -0.12
CA CYS A 306 -3.36 7.66 0.84
C CYS A 306 -2.56 7.68 2.15
N ARG A 307 -1.24 7.89 2.10
CA ARG A 307 -0.38 7.99 3.29
C ARG A 307 -0.70 9.18 4.21
N ARG A 308 -1.38 10.20 3.70
CA ARG A 308 -1.81 11.38 4.47
C ARG A 308 -3.18 11.17 5.13
N LEU A 309 -3.89 10.09 4.78
CA LEU A 309 -5.19 9.76 5.36
C LEU A 309 -4.99 8.98 6.65
N GLU A 310 -5.62 9.47 7.71
CA GLU A 310 -5.69 8.75 8.98
C GLU A 310 -6.72 7.62 8.88
N ASN A 311 -6.48 6.52 9.58
CA ASN A 311 -7.40 5.38 9.68
C ASN A 311 -7.90 4.82 8.32
N LEU A 312 -7.02 4.79 7.30
CA LEU A 312 -7.37 4.26 5.98
C LEU A 312 -7.74 2.78 6.08
N GLY A 313 -8.87 2.39 5.50
CA GLY A 313 -9.39 1.02 5.51
C GLY A 313 -9.43 0.34 4.14
N LEU A 314 -9.73 1.09 3.08
CA LEU A 314 -9.87 0.56 1.73
C LEU A 314 -9.47 1.60 0.70
N VAL A 315 -8.85 1.15 -0.37
CA VAL A 315 -8.60 1.97 -1.57
C VAL A 315 -9.35 1.34 -2.75
N VAL A 316 -10.13 2.15 -3.46
CA VAL A 316 -10.86 1.76 -4.69
C VAL A 316 -10.32 2.56 -5.86
N ILE A 317 -10.01 1.89 -6.99
CA ILE A 317 -9.44 2.52 -8.19
C ILE A 317 -10.28 2.14 -9.41
N ASP A 318 -10.94 3.10 -10.05
CA ASP A 318 -11.76 2.93 -11.25
C ASP A 318 -11.18 3.74 -12.41
N TYR A 319 -10.54 3.15 -13.42
CA TYR A 319 -10.14 1.81 -13.65
C TYR A 319 -8.70 1.78 -14.25
N LEU A 320 -8.06 0.64 -14.15
CA LEU A 320 -6.63 0.43 -14.38
C LEU A 320 -6.14 0.84 -15.78
N GLN A 321 -6.93 0.58 -16.84
CA GLN A 321 -6.49 0.84 -18.22
C GLN A 321 -6.45 2.33 -18.59
N LEU A 322 -6.99 3.24 -17.76
CA LEU A 322 -6.87 4.69 -17.92
C LEU A 322 -5.64 5.26 -17.25
N MET A 323 -4.99 4.48 -16.38
CA MET A 323 -3.78 4.95 -15.71
C MET A 323 -2.64 5.13 -16.72
N THR A 324 -2.02 6.29 -16.70
CA THR A 324 -0.80 6.54 -17.45
C THR A 324 0.40 6.10 -16.61
N SER A 325 1.33 5.39 -17.24
CA SER A 325 2.65 5.22 -16.64
C SER A 325 3.37 6.58 -16.64
N ALA A 326 4.06 6.89 -15.55
CA ALA A 326 4.88 8.09 -15.45
C ALA A 326 5.82 8.17 -16.67
N GLY A 327 5.59 9.15 -17.55
CA GLY A 327 6.44 9.33 -18.72
C GLY A 327 5.77 9.82 -20.01
N GLY A 328 4.47 10.10 -20.05
CA GLY A 328 3.81 10.98 -21.05
C GLY A 328 3.96 10.62 -22.53
N LYS A 329 4.55 9.49 -22.93
CA LYS A 329 4.68 9.07 -24.32
C LYS A 329 3.60 8.03 -24.66
N GLY A 330 2.72 8.37 -25.62
CA GLY A 330 1.71 7.46 -26.14
C GLY A 330 2.34 6.11 -26.57
N TYR A 331 1.98 5.05 -25.90
CA TYR A 331 2.51 3.71 -26.15
C TYR A 331 1.82 3.03 -27.35
N SER A 332 2.60 2.48 -28.26
CA SER A 332 2.15 1.48 -29.24
C SER A 332 2.06 0.10 -28.57
N GLY A 333 1.19 -0.76 -29.06
CA GLY A 333 0.70 -2.03 -28.49
C GLY A 333 1.58 -2.85 -27.52
N GLU A 334 2.86 -3.13 -27.82
CA GLU A 334 3.74 -3.90 -26.93
C GLU A 334 4.13 -3.14 -25.65
N ASN A 335 4.27 -1.83 -25.76
CA ASN A 335 4.58 -0.97 -24.60
C ASN A 335 3.39 -0.86 -23.62
N ARG A 336 2.14 -1.08 -24.08
CA ARG A 336 0.95 -1.00 -23.24
C ARG A 336 0.86 -2.19 -22.28
N GLN A 337 1.21 -3.39 -22.71
CA GLN A 337 1.23 -4.55 -21.82
C GLN A 337 2.27 -4.40 -20.71
N GLN A 338 3.44 -3.86 -21.04
CA GLN A 338 4.48 -3.58 -20.05
C GLN A 338 4.01 -2.52 -19.05
N ALA A 339 3.41 -1.43 -19.51
CA ALA A 339 2.88 -0.38 -18.63
C ALA A 339 1.81 -0.91 -17.65
N VAL A 340 0.90 -1.77 -18.14
CA VAL A 340 -0.11 -2.42 -17.30
C VAL A 340 0.54 -3.36 -16.27
N SER A 341 1.60 -4.06 -16.64
CA SER A 341 2.36 -4.92 -15.73
C SER A 341 3.04 -4.12 -14.61
N ASP A 342 3.65 -3.00 -14.96
CA ASP A 342 4.32 -2.13 -14.00
C ASP A 342 3.32 -1.50 -13.03
N ILE A 343 2.16 -1.04 -13.54
CA ILE A 343 1.06 -0.51 -12.73
C ILE A 343 0.54 -1.57 -11.75
N SER A 344 0.29 -2.79 -12.23
CA SER A 344 -0.20 -3.90 -11.40
C SER A 344 0.74 -4.19 -10.23
N ARG A 345 2.05 -4.30 -10.53
CA ARG A 345 3.08 -4.50 -9.52
C ARG A 345 3.13 -3.35 -8.51
N MET A 346 3.03 -2.09 -8.98
CA MET A 346 3.01 -0.92 -8.10
C MET A 346 1.78 -0.90 -7.20
N LEU A 347 0.59 -1.30 -7.69
CA LEU A 347 -0.62 -1.42 -6.89
C LEU A 347 -0.48 -2.48 -5.79
N LYS A 348 0.15 -3.62 -6.10
CA LYS A 348 0.44 -4.65 -5.08
C LYS A 348 1.43 -4.16 -4.02
N ILE A 349 2.45 -3.40 -4.42
CA ILE A 349 3.39 -2.76 -3.49
C ILE A 349 2.63 -1.74 -2.61
N MET A 350 1.77 -0.90 -3.20
CA MET A 350 0.95 0.07 -2.48
C MET A 350 0.06 -0.60 -1.42
N ALA A 351 -0.63 -1.69 -1.76
CA ALA A 351 -1.45 -2.45 -0.82
C ALA A 351 -0.63 -2.95 0.38
N LYS A 352 0.59 -3.47 0.13
CA LYS A 352 1.51 -3.93 1.17
C LYS A 352 2.06 -2.79 2.04
N GLU A 353 2.42 -1.66 1.44
CA GLU A 353 2.97 -0.50 2.16
C GLU A 353 1.92 0.16 3.05
N LEU A 354 0.71 0.33 2.55
CA LEU A 354 -0.41 0.94 3.28
C LEU A 354 -1.06 -0.02 4.28
N GLN A 355 -0.80 -1.34 4.17
CA GLN A 355 -1.44 -2.38 4.98
C GLN A 355 -2.98 -2.35 4.89
N VAL A 356 -3.51 -2.02 3.70
CA VAL A 356 -4.94 -1.99 3.41
C VAL A 356 -5.26 -2.75 2.12
N PRO A 357 -6.48 -3.29 1.95
CA PRO A 357 -6.93 -3.83 0.67
C PRO A 357 -7.00 -2.73 -0.39
N VAL A 358 -6.61 -3.09 -1.62
CA VAL A 358 -6.77 -2.25 -2.81
C VAL A 358 -7.70 -2.98 -3.77
N LEU A 359 -8.89 -2.41 -4.02
CA LEU A 359 -9.85 -2.89 -5.00
C LEU A 359 -9.66 -2.13 -6.31
N CYS A 360 -9.06 -2.78 -7.29
CA CYS A 360 -8.81 -2.21 -8.61
C CYS A 360 -9.83 -2.73 -9.62
N LEU A 361 -10.46 -1.82 -10.38
CA LEU A 361 -11.41 -2.17 -11.40
C LEU A 361 -10.71 -2.35 -12.75
N SER A 362 -11.18 -3.31 -13.54
CA SER A 362 -10.62 -3.59 -14.87
C SER A 362 -11.74 -3.85 -15.88
N GLN A 363 -11.51 -3.41 -17.10
CA GLN A 363 -12.42 -3.70 -18.21
C GLN A 363 -11.94 -4.92 -18.98
N LEU A 364 -12.85 -5.87 -19.26
CA LEU A 364 -12.54 -7.07 -20.03
C LEU A 364 -12.49 -6.78 -21.54
N SER A 365 -11.67 -7.53 -22.25
CA SER A 365 -11.61 -7.50 -23.71
C SER A 365 -12.92 -8.04 -24.34
N ARG A 366 -13.16 -7.72 -25.62
CA ARG A 366 -14.35 -8.22 -26.34
C ARG A 366 -14.26 -9.70 -26.73
N ALA A 367 -13.21 -10.39 -26.36
CA ALA A 367 -12.98 -11.78 -26.77
C ALA A 367 -14.02 -12.77 -26.19
N ASN A 368 -14.51 -12.50 -24.97
CA ASN A 368 -15.54 -13.33 -24.34
C ASN A 368 -16.90 -13.27 -25.06
N GLU A 369 -17.23 -12.17 -25.76
CA GLU A 369 -18.50 -12.02 -26.49
C GLU A 369 -18.61 -12.94 -27.71
N LYS A 370 -17.48 -13.45 -28.22
CA LYS A 370 -17.40 -14.36 -29.37
C LYS A 370 -17.60 -15.82 -29.00
N ARG A 371 -17.65 -16.15 -27.71
CA ARG A 371 -17.85 -17.52 -27.21
C ARG A 371 -19.34 -17.81 -27.04
N ASP A 372 -19.71 -19.08 -27.07
CA ASP A 372 -21.07 -19.54 -26.75
C ASP A 372 -21.39 -19.24 -25.27
N ASP A 373 -20.48 -19.64 -24.36
CA ASP A 373 -20.50 -19.19 -22.98
C ASP A 373 -19.73 -17.87 -22.84
N LYS A 374 -20.47 -16.80 -22.60
CA LYS A 374 -19.92 -15.44 -22.47
C LYS A 374 -19.43 -15.12 -21.08
N ARG A 375 -19.44 -16.10 -20.15
CA ARG A 375 -18.88 -15.91 -18.79
C ARG A 375 -17.39 -15.60 -18.88
N PRO A 376 -16.94 -14.58 -18.16
CA PRO A 376 -15.53 -14.22 -18.12
C PRO A 376 -14.67 -15.31 -17.51
N MET A 377 -13.43 -15.43 -18.01
CA MET A 377 -12.38 -16.29 -17.47
C MET A 377 -11.05 -15.53 -17.42
N LEU A 378 -10.06 -16.05 -16.69
CA LEU A 378 -8.77 -15.37 -16.48
C LEU A 378 -8.07 -15.00 -17.80
N SER A 379 -8.21 -15.82 -18.83
CA SER A 379 -7.67 -15.52 -20.16
C SER A 379 -8.26 -14.29 -20.84
N ASP A 380 -9.42 -13.77 -20.37
CA ASP A 380 -10.05 -12.55 -20.92
C ASP A 380 -9.39 -11.26 -20.39
N LEU A 381 -8.50 -11.38 -19.42
CA LEU A 381 -7.59 -10.34 -18.95
C LEU A 381 -6.35 -10.17 -19.86
N ARG A 382 -6.38 -10.61 -21.10
CA ARG A 382 -5.25 -10.81 -22.04
C ARG A 382 -4.28 -9.65 -22.25
N GLU A 383 -4.72 -8.41 -22.11
CA GLU A 383 -3.82 -7.23 -22.13
C GLU A 383 -3.16 -6.99 -20.75
N SER A 384 -3.47 -7.82 -19.77
CA SER A 384 -3.18 -7.64 -18.36
C SER A 384 -2.75 -8.96 -17.68
N GLY A 385 -2.05 -9.85 -18.37
CA GLY A 385 -1.61 -11.14 -17.80
C GLY A 385 -0.79 -11.01 -16.52
N ALA A 386 -0.07 -9.91 -16.37
CA ALA A 386 0.65 -9.60 -15.13
C ALA A 386 -0.29 -9.28 -13.96
N ILE A 387 -1.44 -8.65 -14.24
CA ILE A 387 -2.43 -8.34 -13.19
C ILE A 387 -3.00 -9.63 -12.58
N GLU A 388 -3.22 -10.64 -13.43
CA GLU A 388 -3.63 -11.96 -12.95
C GLU A 388 -2.61 -12.54 -11.97
N GLN A 389 -1.31 -12.37 -12.24
CA GLN A 389 -0.24 -12.88 -11.37
C GLN A 389 -0.15 -12.11 -10.06
N ASP A 390 -0.21 -10.79 -10.11
CA ASP A 390 -0.02 -9.89 -8.97
C ASP A 390 -1.23 -9.85 -8.03
N ALA A 391 -2.46 -9.94 -8.58
CA ALA A 391 -3.68 -9.92 -7.78
C ALA A 391 -3.78 -11.17 -6.87
N ASP A 392 -4.22 -10.97 -5.64
CA ASP A 392 -4.49 -12.06 -4.69
C ASP A 392 -5.87 -12.66 -4.96
N ILE A 393 -6.83 -11.81 -5.32
CA ILE A 393 -8.21 -12.19 -5.61
C ILE A 393 -8.61 -11.57 -6.94
N VAL A 394 -9.26 -12.36 -7.81
CA VAL A 394 -9.84 -11.90 -9.07
C VAL A 394 -11.32 -12.24 -9.08
N LEU A 395 -12.14 -11.21 -9.20
CA LEU A 395 -13.59 -11.28 -9.27
C LEU A 395 -14.05 -10.87 -10.67
N PHE A 396 -14.90 -11.68 -11.27
CA PHE A 396 -15.61 -11.31 -12.49
C PHE A 396 -17.07 -11.07 -12.23
N LEU A 397 -17.63 -10.06 -12.88
CA LEU A 397 -19.07 -9.78 -12.83
C LEU A 397 -19.69 -10.13 -14.18
N TYR A 398 -20.75 -10.95 -14.16
CA TYR A 398 -21.46 -11.40 -15.33
C TYR A 398 -22.98 -11.31 -15.08
N ARG A 399 -23.73 -10.91 -16.10
CA ARG A 399 -25.19 -10.90 -16.09
C ARG A 399 -25.70 -11.54 -17.35
N ASP A 400 -26.48 -12.60 -17.20
CA ASP A 400 -27.06 -13.34 -18.30
C ASP A 400 -28.15 -12.53 -19.03
N ASP A 401 -28.97 -11.78 -18.26
CA ASP A 401 -30.04 -10.93 -18.79
C ASP A 401 -29.54 -9.78 -19.70
N TYR A 402 -28.27 -9.44 -19.61
CA TYR A 402 -27.64 -8.44 -20.48
C TYR A 402 -27.42 -8.95 -21.90
N TYR A 403 -27.12 -10.24 -22.05
CA TYR A 403 -26.86 -10.87 -23.35
C TYR A 403 -28.07 -11.62 -23.91
N ASN A 404 -28.96 -12.08 -23.04
CA ASN A 404 -30.11 -12.89 -23.37
C ASN A 404 -31.38 -12.25 -22.76
N SER A 405 -32.22 -11.64 -23.64
CA SER A 405 -33.48 -11.01 -23.24
C SER A 405 -34.50 -12.01 -22.64
N ASP A 406 -34.37 -13.29 -23.00
CA ASP A 406 -35.28 -14.36 -22.56
C ASP A 406 -34.69 -15.14 -21.36
N SER A 407 -33.66 -14.62 -20.73
CA SER A 407 -33.06 -15.24 -19.55
C SER A 407 -34.06 -15.38 -18.41
N GLU A 408 -34.13 -16.55 -17.80
CA GLU A 408 -34.88 -16.82 -16.57
C GLU A 408 -34.28 -16.12 -15.36
N LYS A 409 -32.99 -15.73 -15.45
CA LYS A 409 -32.23 -15.06 -14.38
C LYS A 409 -32.23 -13.53 -14.50
N ARG A 410 -33.44 -12.94 -14.57
CA ARG A 410 -33.57 -11.49 -14.61
C ARG A 410 -33.13 -10.85 -13.29
N ASN A 411 -32.35 -9.76 -13.40
CA ASN A 411 -31.83 -9.03 -12.24
C ASN A 411 -30.93 -9.88 -11.32
N VAL A 412 -30.32 -10.94 -11.87
CA VAL A 412 -29.31 -11.75 -11.18
C VAL A 412 -27.96 -11.48 -11.82
N ALA A 413 -26.98 -11.16 -10.97
CA ALA A 413 -25.60 -11.03 -11.37
C ALA A 413 -24.78 -12.18 -10.77
N GLU A 414 -23.92 -12.77 -11.56
CA GLU A 414 -22.95 -13.77 -11.10
C GLU A 414 -21.63 -13.05 -10.76
N CYS A 415 -21.21 -13.12 -9.50
CA CYS A 415 -19.87 -12.78 -9.07
C CYS A 415 -19.01 -14.06 -9.08
N ILE A 416 -18.09 -14.14 -10.02
CA ILE A 416 -17.23 -15.30 -10.22
C ILE A 416 -15.89 -15.02 -9.55
N VAL A 417 -15.58 -15.74 -8.49
CA VAL A 417 -14.27 -15.75 -7.84
C VAL A 417 -13.35 -16.66 -8.66
N ALA A 418 -12.63 -16.08 -9.61
CA ALA A 418 -11.80 -16.81 -10.55
C ALA A 418 -10.40 -17.12 -10.00
N LYS A 419 -9.91 -16.31 -9.07
CA LYS A 419 -8.67 -16.52 -8.33
C LYS A 419 -8.88 -16.11 -6.88
N ASN A 420 -8.40 -16.93 -5.94
CA ASN A 420 -8.39 -16.61 -4.52
C ASN A 420 -7.16 -17.28 -3.88
N ARG A 421 -6.20 -16.48 -3.40
CA ARG A 421 -5.00 -17.00 -2.72
C ARG A 421 -5.28 -17.47 -1.28
N HIS A 422 -6.41 -17.05 -0.71
CA HIS A 422 -6.77 -17.30 0.68
C HIS A 422 -7.86 -18.38 0.84
N GLY A 423 -8.36 -18.93 -0.28
CA GLY A 423 -9.45 -19.90 -0.21
C GLY A 423 -9.87 -20.43 -1.56
N GLU A 424 -11.10 -20.90 -1.63
CA GLU A 424 -11.67 -21.53 -2.81
C GLU A 424 -12.12 -20.51 -3.87
N THR A 425 -12.04 -20.94 -5.12
CA THR A 425 -12.70 -20.27 -6.24
C THR A 425 -14.18 -20.73 -6.33
N GLY A 426 -14.97 -20.02 -7.09
CA GLY A 426 -16.36 -20.40 -7.28
C GLY A 426 -17.24 -19.25 -7.77
N LYS A 427 -18.54 -19.46 -7.75
CA LYS A 427 -19.55 -18.53 -8.23
C LYS A 427 -20.54 -18.21 -7.12
N VAL A 428 -20.91 -16.94 -7.04
CA VAL A 428 -21.92 -16.40 -6.13
C VAL A 428 -22.96 -15.65 -6.93
N GLU A 429 -24.25 -15.89 -6.68
CA GLU A 429 -25.32 -15.12 -7.30
C GLU A 429 -25.72 -13.95 -6.41
N LEU A 430 -25.88 -12.77 -7.01
CA LEU A 430 -26.22 -11.52 -6.38
C LEU A 430 -27.47 -10.94 -7.01
N ARG A 431 -28.30 -10.27 -6.24
CA ARG A 431 -29.42 -9.48 -6.75
C ARG A 431 -28.88 -8.18 -7.35
N TRP A 432 -29.18 -7.93 -8.60
CA TRP A 432 -28.93 -6.65 -9.26
C TRP A 432 -30.20 -5.78 -9.21
N MET A 433 -30.04 -4.54 -8.81
CA MET A 433 -31.11 -3.53 -8.73
C MET A 433 -30.75 -2.36 -9.66
N PRO A 434 -31.10 -2.46 -10.96
CA PRO A 434 -30.68 -1.48 -11.95
C PRO A 434 -31.17 -0.06 -11.67
N GLU A 435 -32.34 0.08 -11.09
CA GLU A 435 -32.98 1.39 -10.77
C GLU A 435 -32.10 2.16 -9.76
N TYR A 436 -31.50 1.46 -8.81
CA TYR A 436 -30.69 2.03 -7.73
C TYR A 436 -29.20 1.88 -7.95
N THR A 437 -28.78 1.27 -9.09
CA THR A 437 -27.38 0.93 -9.38
C THR A 437 -26.71 0.17 -8.23
N ALA A 438 -27.42 -0.76 -7.59
CA ALA A 438 -27.02 -1.44 -6.37
C ALA A 438 -27.04 -2.97 -6.53
N PHE A 439 -26.18 -3.63 -5.75
CA PHE A 439 -26.18 -5.07 -5.56
C PHE A 439 -26.64 -5.43 -4.16
N GLY A 440 -27.27 -6.59 -4.03
CA GLY A 440 -27.69 -7.15 -2.76
C GLY A 440 -27.46 -8.66 -2.72
N THR A 441 -27.53 -9.23 -1.56
CA THR A 441 -27.48 -10.68 -1.38
C THR A 441 -28.80 -11.29 -1.85
N LEU A 442 -28.73 -12.40 -2.60
CA LEU A 442 -29.89 -13.26 -2.81
C LEU A 442 -30.05 -14.12 -1.55
N GLU A 443 -31.13 -13.91 -0.81
CA GLU A 443 -31.54 -14.88 0.23
C GLU A 443 -31.97 -16.16 -0.49
N ASN A 444 -31.13 -17.17 -0.47
CA ASN A 444 -31.60 -18.52 -0.67
C ASN A 444 -32.41 -18.87 0.58
N ARG A 445 -33.73 -18.79 0.55
CA ARG A 445 -34.56 -19.54 1.45
C ARG A 445 -34.23 -21.01 1.16
N TYR A 446 -33.37 -21.59 1.99
CA TYR A 446 -33.39 -23.04 2.14
C TYR A 446 -34.76 -23.35 2.73
N ASP A 447 -35.61 -23.97 1.94
CA ASP A 447 -36.72 -24.75 2.46
C ASP A 447 -36.06 -25.84 3.34
N ASP A 448 -36.01 -25.58 4.65
CA ASP A 448 -35.83 -26.66 5.64
C ASP A 448 -37.13 -27.49 5.63
N GLU A 449 -37.24 -28.36 4.64
CA GLU A 449 -38.09 -29.50 4.65
C GLU A 449 -37.17 -30.74 4.55
N GLU A 450 -36.71 -31.22 5.72
CA GLU A 450 -36.79 -32.63 6.13
C GLU A 450 -36.13 -32.81 7.51
#